data_bd82f6634b89dfcf47c3efacc74c1f7e
#
_entry.id   bd82f6634b89dfcf47c3efacc74c1f7e
#
_cell.length_a   1.000
_cell.length_b   1.000
_cell.length_c   1.000
_cell.angle_alpha   90.00
_cell.angle_beta   90.00
_cell.angle_gamma   90.00
#
_symmetry.space_group_name_H-M   'P 1'
#
loop_
_entity.id
_entity.type
_entity.pdbx_description
1 polymer ?
#
loop_
_entity_poly.entity_id
_entity_poly.type
_entity_poly.pdbx_seq_one_letter_code
_entity_poly.pdbx_strand_id
1 'polypeptide(L)'
;MWGRPTKATIIPRMSGPLDGVLVVDLTRALAGPHAAMMLGDLGARVIKVESPGSGDDTRGWGPPFVQPDAGERESTYFLSTNKNKESITLDLKDDGDKSVLTELLRRADVLLENFRPGTLARLGFGTDVVAELNPRLVTLSISGFGHDGPEGTRAGYDQIAQGEGGLMSLTGSGPDDPQRVGVPIGDLLAGMYGAYGVLAALLERERTGRGQVVRTSLLAAIVGVHAFQGTAWTVAGQVGRAQGNHHPSIVPYGLFHCRGGSVQLSCGSEGLWRRLCAEFGFDPEAPGMATNGERVGNRQQVIGMLEEAFADIDPEDLLARLSAAGIPAGKVRTLDEVYGWDQTLSQGLLVDVEHATLGRVQLPGPPLRFFTPGPDGETETTRRDHAAPPVLGADGDAIRAWLSGDSVPRPDGDDLEDGHAT
;
A
#
# COMPACT_ATOMS: atom_id res chain seq x y z
N MET A 1 0.20 -45.51 5.50
CA MET A 1 0.84 -44.92 4.30
C MET A 1 1.13 -43.48 4.66
N TRP A 2 2.36 -43.14 4.87
CA TRP A 2 2.78 -41.77 5.23
C TRP A 2 2.82 -40.95 3.96
N GLY A 3 2.04 -39.84 3.94
CA GLY A 3 2.03 -38.90 2.82
C GLY A 3 3.43 -38.33 2.60
N ARG A 4 3.85 -38.22 1.35
CA ARG A 4 5.11 -37.58 0.96
C ARG A 4 5.02 -36.07 1.34
N PRO A 5 6.10 -35.48 1.89
CA PRO A 5 6.15 -34.07 2.15
C PRO A 5 5.97 -33.31 0.83
N THR A 6 5.09 -32.32 0.85
CA THR A 6 4.90 -31.34 -0.23
C THR A 6 6.24 -30.68 -0.54
N LYS A 7 6.62 -30.65 -1.81
CA LYS A 7 7.85 -29.99 -2.28
C LYS A 7 7.84 -28.54 -1.81
N ALA A 8 8.86 -28.15 -1.05
CA ALA A 8 9.12 -26.75 -0.75
C ALA A 8 9.23 -25.99 -2.08
N THR A 9 8.37 -25.02 -2.28
CA THR A 9 8.40 -24.17 -3.46
C THR A 9 9.52 -23.16 -3.25
N ILE A 10 10.70 -23.44 -3.81
CA ILE A 10 11.76 -22.42 -3.87
C ILE A 10 11.22 -21.31 -4.75
N ILE A 11 11.05 -20.10 -4.19
CA ILE A 11 10.67 -18.93 -4.98
C ILE A 11 11.76 -18.70 -6.02
N PRO A 12 11.44 -18.69 -7.33
CA PRO A 12 12.43 -18.43 -8.38
C PRO A 12 13.15 -17.11 -8.10
N ARG A 13 14.42 -17.00 -8.51
CA ARG A 13 15.16 -15.72 -8.43
C ARG A 13 14.34 -14.64 -9.12
N MET A 14 13.88 -13.68 -8.34
CA MET A 14 12.84 -12.75 -8.77
C MET A 14 13.51 -11.51 -9.34
N SER A 15 13.52 -11.39 -10.66
CA SER A 15 14.05 -10.20 -11.34
C SER A 15 13.27 -8.94 -10.97
N GLY A 16 13.98 -7.85 -10.72
CA GLY A 16 13.38 -6.56 -10.39
C GLY A 16 14.43 -5.57 -9.88
N PRO A 17 14.06 -4.31 -9.66
CA PRO A 17 14.99 -3.27 -9.17
C PRO A 17 15.70 -3.61 -7.85
N LEU A 18 15.11 -4.49 -7.03
CA LEU A 18 15.65 -4.93 -5.74
C LEU A 18 16.14 -6.40 -5.79
N ASP A 19 16.44 -6.95 -6.97
CA ASP A 19 17.06 -8.28 -7.06
C ASP A 19 18.36 -8.32 -6.26
N GLY A 20 18.53 -9.36 -5.43
CA GLY A 20 19.65 -9.52 -4.51
C GLY A 20 19.49 -8.84 -3.15
N VAL A 21 18.47 -8.04 -2.94
CA VAL A 21 18.15 -7.44 -1.62
C VAL A 21 17.39 -8.46 -0.76
N LEU A 22 17.90 -8.70 0.46
CA LEU A 22 17.26 -9.55 1.47
C LEU A 22 16.57 -8.70 2.54
N VAL A 23 15.27 -8.94 2.70
CA VAL A 23 14.41 -8.28 3.70
C VAL A 23 13.99 -9.28 4.77
N VAL A 24 14.24 -8.98 6.03
CA VAL A 24 13.71 -9.70 7.20
C VAL A 24 12.52 -8.92 7.74
N ASP A 25 11.34 -9.52 7.68
CA ASP A 25 10.07 -8.91 8.06
C ASP A 25 9.58 -9.47 9.40
N LEU A 26 9.79 -8.72 10.49
CA LEU A 26 9.25 -9.01 11.83
C LEU A 26 7.89 -8.37 12.08
N THR A 27 7.32 -7.69 11.06
CA THR A 27 6.12 -6.87 11.22
C THR A 27 4.85 -7.70 11.28
N ARG A 28 3.79 -7.11 11.83
CA ARG A 28 2.46 -7.72 11.94
C ARG A 28 1.37 -6.73 11.54
N ALA A 29 0.16 -7.20 11.38
CA ALA A 29 -1.02 -6.44 10.98
C ALA A 29 -0.93 -5.93 9.53
N LEU A 30 -0.80 -4.61 9.29
CA LEU A 30 -0.91 -4.08 7.93
C LEU A 30 0.27 -3.20 7.51
N ALA A 31 0.60 -2.14 8.24
CA ALA A 31 1.56 -1.12 7.79
C ALA A 31 2.93 -1.70 7.39
N GLY A 32 3.53 -2.47 8.28
CA GLY A 32 4.81 -3.13 8.02
C GLY A 32 4.72 -4.22 6.97
N PRO A 33 3.77 -5.16 7.06
CA PRO A 33 3.57 -6.17 6.02
C PRO A 33 3.33 -5.60 4.63
N HIS A 34 2.62 -4.46 4.52
CA HIS A 34 2.43 -3.74 3.26
C HIS A 34 3.76 -3.18 2.72
N ALA A 35 4.58 -2.55 3.58
CA ALA A 35 5.92 -2.09 3.18
C ALA A 35 6.80 -3.25 2.69
N ALA A 36 6.83 -4.37 3.41
CA ALA A 36 7.58 -5.56 3.05
C ALA A 36 7.11 -6.15 1.70
N MET A 37 5.78 -6.21 1.49
CA MET A 37 5.21 -6.67 0.22
C MET A 37 5.60 -5.77 -0.95
N MET A 38 5.59 -4.43 -0.76
CA MET A 38 6.03 -3.48 -1.79
C MET A 38 7.49 -3.70 -2.19
N LEU A 39 8.39 -3.98 -1.23
CA LEU A 39 9.78 -4.33 -1.52
C LEU A 39 9.87 -5.67 -2.26
N GLY A 40 9.06 -6.66 -1.87
CA GLY A 40 8.92 -7.93 -2.57
C GLY A 40 8.39 -7.77 -4.00
N ASP A 41 7.44 -6.86 -4.25
CA ASP A 41 6.94 -6.54 -5.59
C ASP A 41 8.03 -5.99 -6.50
N LEU A 42 9.04 -5.33 -5.93
CA LEU A 42 10.22 -4.82 -6.62
C LEU A 42 11.35 -5.84 -6.79
N GLY A 43 11.17 -7.08 -6.35
CA GLY A 43 12.15 -8.16 -6.53
C GLY A 43 13.00 -8.51 -5.32
N ALA A 44 12.83 -7.84 -4.17
CA ALA A 44 13.51 -8.23 -2.94
C ALA A 44 13.06 -9.63 -2.48
N ARG A 45 13.98 -10.42 -1.94
CA ARG A 45 13.65 -11.63 -1.18
C ARG A 45 13.15 -11.23 0.19
N VAL A 46 11.91 -11.57 0.53
CA VAL A 46 11.30 -11.20 1.81
C VAL A 46 11.05 -12.44 2.65
N ILE A 47 11.71 -12.53 3.80
CA ILE A 47 11.50 -13.58 4.80
C ILE A 47 10.69 -13.00 5.95
N LYS A 48 9.43 -13.43 6.04
CA LYS A 48 8.52 -13.08 7.14
C LYS A 48 8.76 -14.04 8.31
N VAL A 49 9.12 -13.46 9.44
CA VAL A 49 9.29 -14.18 10.71
C VAL A 49 8.01 -14.07 11.52
N GLU A 50 7.42 -15.20 11.82
CA GLU A 50 6.13 -15.30 12.49
C GLU A 50 6.23 -16.07 13.82
N SER A 51 5.29 -15.81 14.74
CA SER A 51 5.20 -16.55 15.99
C SER A 51 4.74 -17.99 15.73
N PRO A 52 5.32 -19.01 16.37
CA PRO A 52 4.83 -20.38 16.25
C PRO A 52 3.35 -20.51 16.62
N GLY A 53 2.62 -21.30 15.86
CA GLY A 53 1.21 -21.63 16.07
C GLY A 53 0.21 -20.55 15.62
N SER A 54 0.39 -19.28 15.99
CA SER A 54 -0.56 -18.21 15.64
C SER A 54 -0.18 -17.42 14.40
N GLY A 55 1.10 -17.28 14.11
CA GLY A 55 1.60 -16.44 13.04
C GLY A 55 1.33 -14.94 13.25
N ASP A 56 1.12 -14.26 12.15
CA ASP A 56 0.64 -12.88 12.11
C ASP A 56 -0.83 -12.82 12.60
N ASP A 57 -1.18 -11.81 13.39
CA ASP A 57 -2.54 -11.62 13.92
C ASP A 57 -3.59 -11.61 12.80
N THR A 58 -3.23 -11.13 11.62
CA THR A 58 -4.13 -11.06 10.45
C THR A 58 -4.52 -12.43 9.89
N ARG A 59 -3.81 -13.51 10.21
CA ARG A 59 -4.25 -14.87 9.86
C ARG A 59 -5.59 -15.23 10.54
N GLY A 60 -5.87 -14.62 11.70
CA GLY A 60 -7.12 -14.76 12.44
C GLY A 60 -8.17 -13.68 12.15
N TRP A 61 -7.87 -12.66 11.33
CA TRP A 61 -8.80 -11.55 11.08
C TRP A 61 -9.76 -11.84 9.92
N GLY A 62 -11.03 -11.73 10.21
CA GLY A 62 -12.14 -11.93 9.27
C GLY A 62 -13.48 -11.88 9.97
N PRO A 63 -14.60 -12.05 9.26
CA PRO A 63 -14.73 -12.43 7.84
C PRO A 63 -14.30 -11.32 6.86
N PRO A 64 -14.04 -11.64 5.55
CA PRO A 64 -14.18 -12.97 4.97
C PRO A 64 -12.95 -13.86 5.17
N PHE A 65 -13.21 -15.17 5.22
CA PHE A 65 -12.18 -16.21 5.14
C PHE A 65 -12.45 -17.07 3.90
N VAL A 66 -11.39 -17.59 3.29
CA VAL A 66 -11.49 -18.56 2.20
C VAL A 66 -11.19 -19.94 2.76
N GLN A 67 -12.09 -20.91 2.54
CA GLN A 67 -11.92 -22.29 2.99
C GLN A 67 -11.36 -23.12 1.84
N PRO A 68 -10.14 -23.68 1.95
CA PRO A 68 -9.62 -24.62 0.97
C PRO A 68 -10.32 -25.98 1.11
N ASP A 69 -10.15 -26.84 0.08
CA ASP A 69 -10.65 -28.23 0.10
C ASP A 69 -9.99 -29.06 1.21
N ALA A 70 -8.74 -28.75 1.56
CA ALA A 70 -8.00 -29.38 2.63
C ALA A 70 -7.08 -28.35 3.34
N GLY A 71 -7.07 -28.38 4.67
CA GLY A 71 -6.28 -27.48 5.49
C GLY A 71 -7.10 -26.45 6.25
N GLU A 72 -6.42 -25.49 6.85
CA GLU A 72 -7.04 -24.41 7.60
C GLU A 72 -7.54 -23.31 6.65
N ARG A 73 -8.56 -22.56 7.11
CA ARG A 73 -9.09 -21.42 6.37
C ARG A 73 -8.06 -20.29 6.28
N GLU A 74 -8.05 -19.60 5.16
CA GLU A 74 -7.16 -18.47 4.92
C GLU A 74 -7.89 -17.13 5.08
N SER A 75 -7.25 -16.19 5.76
CA SER A 75 -7.77 -14.84 5.93
C SER A 75 -7.47 -14.00 4.68
N THR A 76 -8.50 -13.40 4.09
CA THR A 76 -8.30 -12.43 2.99
C THR A 76 -7.51 -11.21 3.43
N TYR A 77 -7.52 -10.88 4.73
CA TYR A 77 -6.71 -9.80 5.29
C TYR A 77 -5.21 -10.14 5.21
N PHE A 78 -4.83 -11.35 5.65
CA PHE A 78 -3.45 -11.82 5.52
C PHE A 78 -3.01 -11.89 4.05
N LEU A 79 -3.87 -12.41 3.18
CA LEU A 79 -3.58 -12.53 1.75
C LEU A 79 -3.31 -11.18 1.09
N SER A 80 -3.94 -10.10 1.56
CA SER A 80 -3.86 -8.77 0.94
C SER A 80 -2.47 -8.11 0.98
N THR A 81 -1.60 -8.50 1.94
CA THR A 81 -0.32 -7.80 2.20
C THR A 81 0.89 -8.72 2.32
N ASN A 82 0.74 -10.01 1.96
CA ASN A 82 1.82 -10.98 2.17
C ASN A 82 2.25 -11.76 0.93
N LYS A 83 1.82 -11.34 -0.29
CA LYS A 83 2.38 -11.92 -1.52
C LYS A 83 3.89 -11.66 -1.63
N ASN A 84 4.61 -12.52 -2.35
CA ASN A 84 6.06 -12.44 -2.55
C ASN A 84 6.90 -12.58 -1.28
N LYS A 85 6.39 -13.30 -0.26
CA LYS A 85 7.11 -13.58 0.97
C LYS A 85 7.30 -15.07 1.19
N GLU A 86 8.40 -15.42 1.87
CA GLU A 86 8.64 -16.71 2.51
C GLU A 86 8.25 -16.61 3.99
N SER A 87 7.79 -17.69 4.61
CA SER A 87 7.43 -17.72 6.04
C SER A 87 8.29 -18.70 6.83
N ILE A 88 8.86 -18.21 7.92
CA ILE A 88 9.52 -19.02 8.95
C ILE A 88 8.91 -18.69 10.33
N THR A 89 8.67 -19.72 11.14
CA THR A 89 8.25 -19.53 12.52
C THR A 89 9.44 -19.53 13.46
N LEU A 90 9.54 -18.49 14.30
CA LEU A 90 10.55 -18.35 15.35
C LEU A 90 9.90 -17.87 16.65
N ASP A 91 10.18 -18.57 17.75
CA ASP A 91 9.90 -18.05 19.11
C ASP A 91 11.05 -17.15 19.56
N LEU A 92 10.89 -15.86 19.49
CA LEU A 92 11.94 -14.90 19.87
C LEU A 92 12.23 -14.87 21.40
N LYS A 93 11.66 -15.80 22.17
CA LYS A 93 12.04 -16.06 23.58
C LYS A 93 12.97 -17.26 23.68
N ASP A 94 13.01 -18.12 22.68
CA ASP A 94 13.91 -19.27 22.61
C ASP A 94 15.28 -18.86 22.06
N ASP A 95 16.37 -19.30 22.70
CA ASP A 95 17.72 -18.89 22.32
C ASP A 95 18.18 -19.54 21.00
N GLY A 96 17.67 -20.72 20.67
CA GLY A 96 17.93 -21.38 19.38
C GLY A 96 17.31 -20.60 18.22
N ASP A 97 16.07 -20.19 18.36
CA ASP A 97 15.37 -19.40 17.36
C ASP A 97 15.92 -17.96 17.26
N LYS A 98 16.37 -17.36 18.37
CA LYS A 98 17.13 -16.09 18.33
C LYS A 98 18.43 -16.23 17.53
N SER A 99 19.11 -17.36 17.63
CA SER A 99 20.32 -17.61 16.83
C SER A 99 20.02 -17.65 15.34
N VAL A 100 18.88 -18.22 14.93
CA VAL A 100 18.41 -18.20 13.54
C VAL A 100 18.11 -16.75 13.09
N LEU A 101 17.41 -15.96 13.90
CA LEU A 101 17.18 -14.55 13.59
C LEU A 101 18.49 -13.77 13.46
N THR A 102 19.46 -14.03 14.36
CA THR A 102 20.79 -13.40 14.32
C THR A 102 21.49 -13.69 12.99
N GLU A 103 21.45 -14.92 12.51
CA GLU A 103 22.04 -15.28 11.22
C GLU A 103 21.30 -14.66 10.02
N LEU A 104 19.98 -14.54 10.10
CA LEU A 104 19.20 -13.78 9.12
C LEU A 104 19.64 -12.32 9.07
N LEU A 105 19.75 -11.65 10.21
CA LEU A 105 20.12 -10.23 10.30
C LEU A 105 21.54 -9.95 9.83
N ARG A 106 22.50 -10.88 10.04
CA ARG A 106 23.86 -10.76 9.50
C ARG A 106 23.90 -10.68 7.97
N ARG A 107 22.94 -11.35 7.31
CA ARG A 107 22.86 -11.46 5.85
C ARG A 107 21.89 -10.48 5.24
N ALA A 108 21.00 -9.90 6.05
CA ALA A 108 19.93 -9.04 5.58
C ALA A 108 20.47 -7.66 5.13
N ASP A 109 19.79 -7.11 4.16
CA ASP A 109 19.92 -5.71 3.73
C ASP A 109 18.96 -4.82 4.48
N VAL A 110 17.77 -5.35 4.81
CA VAL A 110 16.69 -4.60 5.43
C VAL A 110 16.05 -5.43 6.55
N LEU A 111 15.80 -4.78 7.68
CA LEU A 111 14.96 -5.27 8.78
C LEU A 111 13.71 -4.39 8.88
N LEU A 112 12.53 -4.99 8.90
CA LEU A 112 11.29 -4.28 9.21
C LEU A 112 10.71 -4.76 10.55
N GLU A 113 10.30 -3.80 11.38
CA GLU A 113 9.59 -4.09 12.63
C GLU A 113 8.52 -3.03 12.89
N ASN A 114 7.43 -3.42 13.56
CA ASN A 114 6.38 -2.51 14.02
C ASN A 114 5.91 -2.86 15.44
N PHE A 115 6.82 -3.34 16.26
CA PHE A 115 6.57 -3.57 17.67
C PHE A 115 6.39 -2.25 18.43
N ARG A 116 5.82 -2.35 19.63
CA ARG A 116 5.84 -1.21 20.54
C ARG A 116 7.29 -0.80 20.83
N PRO A 117 7.60 0.51 20.88
CA PRO A 117 8.95 0.99 21.14
C PRO A 117 9.61 0.28 22.32
N GLY A 118 10.88 -0.13 22.14
CA GLY A 118 11.65 -0.87 23.13
C GLY A 118 11.40 -2.40 23.18
N THR A 119 10.43 -2.94 22.45
CA THR A 119 10.18 -4.39 22.46
C THR A 119 11.31 -5.17 21.80
N LEU A 120 11.78 -4.73 20.65
CA LEU A 120 12.88 -5.40 19.94
C LEU A 120 14.17 -5.39 20.79
N ALA A 121 14.44 -4.29 21.51
CA ALA A 121 15.57 -4.23 22.44
C ALA A 121 15.45 -5.22 23.61
N ARG A 122 14.23 -5.40 24.17
CA ARG A 122 13.98 -6.40 25.23
C ARG A 122 14.15 -7.84 24.73
N LEU A 123 13.98 -8.08 23.44
CA LEU A 123 14.23 -9.39 22.82
C LEU A 123 15.72 -9.63 22.52
N GLY A 124 16.59 -8.64 22.75
CA GLY A 124 18.02 -8.73 22.55
C GLY A 124 18.52 -8.12 21.21
N PHE A 125 17.63 -7.49 20.46
CA PHE A 125 17.92 -6.91 19.14
C PHE A 125 17.73 -5.39 19.16
N GLY A 126 18.33 -4.71 20.16
CA GLY A 126 18.37 -3.25 20.22
C GLY A 126 19.12 -2.66 19.02
N THR A 127 18.88 -1.37 18.75
CA THR A 127 19.50 -0.69 17.60
C THR A 127 21.03 -0.76 17.62
N ASP A 128 21.64 -0.70 18.80
CA ASP A 128 23.07 -0.86 19.04
C ASP A 128 23.56 -2.25 18.69
N VAL A 129 22.87 -3.28 19.18
CA VAL A 129 23.18 -4.70 18.90
C VAL A 129 23.05 -4.98 17.41
N VAL A 130 21.98 -4.52 16.78
CA VAL A 130 21.73 -4.72 15.35
C VAL A 130 22.78 -4.00 14.50
N ALA A 131 23.18 -2.79 14.88
CA ALA A 131 24.22 -2.03 14.18
C ALA A 131 25.63 -2.65 14.32
N GLU A 132 25.94 -3.30 15.46
CA GLU A 132 27.17 -4.06 15.65
C GLU A 132 27.15 -5.35 14.83
N LEU A 133 26.01 -6.04 14.81
CA LEU A 133 25.83 -7.30 14.08
C LEU A 133 25.96 -7.12 12.56
N ASN A 134 25.37 -6.05 12.03
CA ASN A 134 25.42 -5.71 10.60
C ASN A 134 25.39 -4.18 10.39
N PRO A 135 26.55 -3.52 10.28
CA PRO A 135 26.64 -2.08 10.09
C PRO A 135 26.02 -1.54 8.80
N ARG A 136 25.69 -2.43 7.85
CA ARG A 136 25.06 -2.09 6.58
C ARG A 136 23.55 -2.25 6.60
N LEU A 137 22.97 -2.81 7.66
CA LEU A 137 21.55 -3.09 7.76
C LEU A 137 20.72 -1.80 7.80
N VAL A 138 19.76 -1.68 6.92
CA VAL A 138 18.72 -0.65 6.96
C VAL A 138 17.57 -1.16 7.82
N THR A 139 17.21 -0.45 8.88
CA THR A 139 16.08 -0.84 9.74
C THR A 139 14.91 0.12 9.52
N LEU A 140 13.73 -0.42 9.16
CA LEU A 140 12.47 0.31 9.19
C LEU A 140 11.71 -0.01 10.47
N SER A 141 11.39 1.02 11.24
CA SER A 141 10.57 0.91 12.45
C SER A 141 9.31 1.76 12.32
N ILE A 142 8.13 1.12 12.41
CA ILE A 142 6.82 1.77 12.28
C ILE A 142 6.09 1.72 13.61
N SER A 143 5.68 2.88 14.13
CA SER A 143 4.93 2.99 15.37
C SER A 143 3.54 3.62 15.16
N GLY A 144 2.71 3.67 16.21
CA GLY A 144 1.41 4.36 16.15
C GLY A 144 1.56 5.88 16.13
N PHE A 145 2.25 6.43 17.14
CA PHE A 145 2.33 7.88 17.37
C PHE A 145 3.75 8.46 17.36
N GLY A 146 4.75 7.68 17.03
CA GLY A 146 6.16 8.05 17.06
C GLY A 146 6.96 7.13 17.98
N HIS A 147 8.27 7.31 18.02
CA HIS A 147 9.20 6.54 18.86
C HIS A 147 9.63 7.31 20.11
N ASP A 148 9.38 8.60 20.13
CA ASP A 148 9.72 9.55 21.18
C ASP A 148 8.58 10.58 21.33
N GLY A 149 8.81 11.61 22.17
CA GLY A 149 7.80 12.60 22.48
C GLY A 149 6.76 12.11 23.48
N PRO A 150 5.75 12.96 23.79
CA PRO A 150 4.79 12.69 24.86
C PRO A 150 3.91 11.46 24.61
N GLU A 151 3.65 11.12 23.35
CA GLU A 151 2.79 10.01 22.92
C GLU A 151 3.58 8.81 22.34
N GLY A 152 4.90 8.84 22.36
CA GLY A 152 5.76 7.86 21.67
C GLY A 152 5.57 6.40 22.14
N THR A 153 5.05 6.15 23.32
CA THR A 153 4.76 4.80 23.85
C THR A 153 3.31 4.38 23.64
N ARG A 154 2.46 5.28 23.14
CA ARG A 154 1.03 5.04 22.95
C ARG A 154 0.82 4.02 21.82
N ALA A 155 -0.02 3.03 22.08
CA ALA A 155 -0.45 2.09 21.06
C ALA A 155 -1.40 2.80 20.09
N GLY A 156 -1.22 2.55 18.78
CA GLY A 156 -2.09 3.07 17.73
C GLY A 156 -2.54 1.98 16.79
N TYR A 157 -3.81 2.06 16.36
CA TYR A 157 -4.36 1.36 15.22
C TYR A 157 -4.84 2.39 14.22
N ASP A 158 -4.98 1.99 12.97
CA ASP A 158 -5.34 2.85 11.85
C ASP A 158 -6.49 3.84 12.16
N GLN A 159 -7.64 3.33 12.61
CA GLN A 159 -8.81 4.19 12.83
C GLN A 159 -8.56 5.22 13.95
N ILE A 160 -7.82 4.85 14.99
CA ILE A 160 -7.45 5.80 16.07
C ILE A 160 -6.53 6.87 15.50
N ALA A 161 -5.54 6.49 14.68
CA ALA A 161 -4.64 7.42 14.04
C ALA A 161 -5.34 8.35 13.03
N GLN A 162 -6.34 7.85 12.28
CA GLN A 162 -7.16 8.68 11.40
C GLN A 162 -7.92 9.77 12.19
N GLY A 163 -8.45 9.43 13.35
CA GLY A 163 -9.13 10.40 14.24
C GLY A 163 -8.16 11.41 14.84
N GLU A 164 -7.14 10.94 15.54
CA GLU A 164 -6.15 11.76 16.24
C GLU A 164 -5.27 12.58 15.29
N GLY A 165 -4.99 12.06 14.10
CA GLY A 165 -4.25 12.75 13.05
C GLY A 165 -5.11 13.73 12.24
N GLY A 166 -6.39 13.92 12.57
CA GLY A 166 -7.24 14.94 11.97
C GLY A 166 -7.90 14.56 10.64
N LEU A 167 -7.57 13.40 10.05
CA LEU A 167 -8.10 13.02 8.73
C LEU A 167 -9.63 12.84 8.77
N MET A 168 -10.17 12.26 9.85
CA MET A 168 -11.61 12.07 10.01
C MET A 168 -12.37 13.41 10.09
N SER A 169 -11.75 14.47 10.58
CA SER A 169 -12.38 15.80 10.63
C SER A 169 -12.55 16.44 9.23
N LEU A 170 -11.82 15.94 8.25
CA LEU A 170 -11.86 16.35 6.85
C LEU A 170 -12.75 15.44 5.98
N THR A 171 -13.17 14.28 6.52
CA THR A 171 -13.89 13.22 5.80
C THR A 171 -15.26 13.03 6.45
N GLY A 172 -16.32 13.09 5.65
CA GLY A 172 -17.70 12.92 6.12
C GLY A 172 -18.67 13.80 5.36
N SER A 173 -19.96 13.64 5.64
CA SER A 173 -21.04 14.40 4.99
C SER A 173 -21.08 15.87 5.40
N GLY A 174 -20.51 16.20 6.56
CA GLY A 174 -20.44 17.53 7.11
C GLY A 174 -19.60 17.59 8.39
N PRO A 175 -19.45 18.79 8.99
CA PRO A 175 -18.60 18.99 10.17
C PRO A 175 -18.97 18.15 11.39
N ASP A 176 -20.24 17.78 11.50
CA ASP A 176 -20.79 17.04 12.65
C ASP A 176 -20.85 15.50 12.40
N ASP A 177 -20.38 15.04 11.25
CA ASP A 177 -20.37 13.63 10.85
C ASP A 177 -18.96 13.21 10.40
N PRO A 178 -17.97 13.15 11.31
CA PRO A 178 -16.62 12.70 10.99
C PRO A 178 -16.60 11.21 10.63
N GLN A 179 -16.07 10.87 9.47
CA GLN A 179 -16.00 9.52 8.96
C GLN A 179 -14.55 9.08 8.67
N ARG A 180 -14.27 7.78 8.87
CA ARG A 180 -13.00 7.23 8.43
C ARG A 180 -12.97 7.02 6.91
N VAL A 181 -11.78 6.98 6.33
CA VAL A 181 -11.58 6.45 4.97
C VAL A 181 -11.90 4.95 4.95
N GLY A 182 -12.53 4.46 3.90
CA GLY A 182 -13.04 3.07 3.80
C GLY A 182 -11.95 1.99 3.93
N VAL A 183 -10.71 2.29 3.54
CA VAL A 183 -9.53 1.44 3.73
C VAL A 183 -8.72 1.90 4.93
N PRO A 184 -7.81 1.07 5.51
CA PRO A 184 -6.91 1.46 6.61
C PRO A 184 -5.80 2.38 6.09
N ILE A 185 -6.15 3.61 5.74
CA ILE A 185 -5.32 4.55 4.99
C ILE A 185 -4.06 4.97 5.77
N GLY A 186 -4.13 5.10 7.09
CA GLY A 186 -2.98 5.42 7.93
C GLY A 186 -1.92 4.33 7.90
N ASP A 187 -2.33 3.06 7.97
CA ASP A 187 -1.45 1.90 7.83
C ASP A 187 -0.82 1.85 6.43
N LEU A 188 -1.64 1.99 5.38
CA LEU A 188 -1.17 1.96 4.00
C LEU A 188 -0.15 3.07 3.73
N LEU A 189 -0.43 4.30 4.16
CA LEU A 189 0.49 5.43 4.03
C LEU A 189 1.78 5.22 4.83
N ALA A 190 1.70 4.72 6.06
CA ALA A 190 2.87 4.44 6.87
C ALA A 190 3.75 3.34 6.22
N GLY A 191 3.13 2.32 5.63
CA GLY A 191 3.82 1.31 4.83
C GLY A 191 4.49 1.89 3.59
N MET A 192 3.79 2.74 2.83
CA MET A 192 4.32 3.42 1.64
C MET A 192 5.48 4.36 1.98
N TYR A 193 5.33 5.23 2.98
CA TYR A 193 6.43 6.09 3.44
C TYR A 193 7.59 5.27 4.01
N GLY A 194 7.31 4.17 4.69
CA GLY A 194 8.32 3.24 5.18
C GLY A 194 9.14 2.63 4.04
N ALA A 195 8.49 2.07 3.02
CA ALA A 195 9.15 1.52 1.84
C ALA A 195 9.94 2.60 1.08
N TYR A 196 9.38 3.80 0.90
CA TYR A 196 10.08 4.95 0.32
C TYR A 196 11.34 5.31 1.13
N GLY A 197 11.24 5.35 2.46
CA GLY A 197 12.38 5.61 3.35
C GLY A 197 13.45 4.52 3.26
N VAL A 198 13.05 3.24 3.16
CA VAL A 198 13.98 2.12 2.95
C VAL A 198 14.75 2.27 1.63
N LEU A 199 14.07 2.59 0.53
CA LEU A 199 14.73 2.81 -0.77
C LEU A 199 15.74 3.96 -0.70
N ALA A 200 15.39 5.06 -0.05
CA ALA A 200 16.29 6.18 0.16
C ALA A 200 17.52 5.79 0.99
N ALA A 201 17.33 5.01 2.07
CA ALA A 201 18.41 4.53 2.92
C ALA A 201 19.32 3.51 2.20
N LEU A 202 18.75 2.63 1.36
CA LEU A 202 19.52 1.71 0.52
C LEU A 202 20.38 2.48 -0.49
N LEU A 203 19.84 3.51 -1.15
CA LEU A 203 20.57 4.37 -2.05
C LEU A 203 21.71 5.12 -1.33
N GLU A 204 21.45 5.69 -0.15
CA GLU A 204 22.47 6.36 0.68
C GLU A 204 23.56 5.38 1.12
N ARG A 205 23.19 4.12 1.43
CA ARG A 205 24.12 3.07 1.80
C ARG A 205 25.17 2.77 0.72
N GLU A 206 24.80 2.85 -0.55
CA GLU A 206 25.75 2.63 -1.66
C GLU A 206 26.89 3.68 -1.65
N ARG A 207 26.60 4.89 -1.17
CA ARG A 207 27.58 5.97 -1.05
C ARG A 207 28.37 5.91 0.26
N THR A 208 27.72 5.57 1.37
CA THR A 208 28.30 5.65 2.72
C THR A 208 28.87 4.33 3.22
N GLY A 209 28.45 3.21 2.64
CA GLY A 209 28.74 1.86 3.11
C GLY A 209 28.01 1.48 4.40
N ARG A 210 27.10 2.32 4.94
CA ARG A 210 26.44 2.14 6.24
C ARG A 210 24.92 2.13 6.09
N GLY A 211 24.27 1.26 6.87
CA GLY A 211 22.83 1.26 7.04
C GLY A 211 22.31 2.43 7.89
N GLN A 212 21.01 2.58 7.95
CA GLN A 212 20.33 3.63 8.72
C GLN A 212 19.07 3.07 9.39
N VAL A 213 18.60 3.76 10.43
CA VAL A 213 17.30 3.50 11.02
C VAL A 213 16.30 4.52 10.45
N VAL A 214 15.34 4.01 9.68
CA VAL A 214 14.19 4.75 9.14
C VAL A 214 13.05 4.62 10.13
N ARG A 215 12.49 5.73 10.59
CA ARG A 215 11.35 5.73 11.52
C ARG A 215 10.18 6.46 10.90
N THR A 216 9.00 5.87 11.02
CA THR A 216 7.73 6.52 10.70
C THR A 216 6.66 6.11 11.71
N SER A 217 5.49 6.70 11.60
CA SER A 217 4.33 6.35 12.41
C SER A 217 3.03 6.57 11.64
N LEU A 218 1.94 5.97 12.11
CA LEU A 218 0.63 6.22 11.54
C LEU A 218 0.26 7.69 11.61
N LEU A 219 0.55 8.35 12.74
CA LEU A 219 0.35 9.79 12.91
C LEU A 219 1.15 10.60 11.90
N ALA A 220 2.47 10.32 11.78
CA ALA A 220 3.33 11.05 10.84
C ALA A 220 2.88 10.89 9.39
N ALA A 221 2.45 9.68 9.02
CA ALA A 221 1.96 9.37 7.69
C ALA A 221 0.67 10.14 7.37
N ILE A 222 -0.28 10.19 8.31
CA ILE A 222 -1.53 10.95 8.16
C ILE A 222 -1.26 12.45 8.08
N VAL A 223 -0.43 13.00 8.96
CA VAL A 223 -0.06 14.43 8.92
C VAL A 223 0.64 14.76 7.59
N GLY A 224 1.48 13.86 7.09
CA GLY A 224 2.17 14.01 5.81
C GLY A 224 1.26 14.17 4.59
N VAL A 225 -0.02 13.74 4.67
CA VAL A 225 -0.99 13.83 3.58
C VAL A 225 -2.07 14.90 3.79
N HIS A 226 -1.96 15.77 4.78
CA HIS A 226 -2.90 16.89 4.95
C HIS A 226 -2.91 17.85 3.77
N ALA A 227 -1.84 17.89 2.97
CA ALA A 227 -1.71 18.69 1.75
C ALA A 227 -2.15 20.16 1.95
N PHE A 228 -3.01 20.67 1.06
CA PHE A 228 -3.48 22.06 1.14
C PHE A 228 -4.36 22.34 2.38
N GLN A 229 -5.01 21.36 2.96
CA GLN A 229 -5.78 21.54 4.20
C GLN A 229 -4.86 21.83 5.38
N GLY A 230 -3.72 21.14 5.48
CA GLY A 230 -2.68 21.42 6.45
C GLY A 230 -2.09 22.83 6.26
N THR A 231 -1.79 23.21 5.01
CA THR A 231 -1.28 24.54 4.69
C THR A 231 -2.31 25.65 4.94
N ALA A 232 -3.60 25.41 4.71
CA ALA A 232 -4.67 26.35 5.04
C ALA A 232 -4.68 26.69 6.54
N TRP A 233 -4.43 25.69 7.40
CA TRP A 233 -4.30 25.94 8.83
C TRP A 233 -2.97 26.62 9.19
N THR A 234 -1.83 26.05 8.77
CA THR A 234 -0.51 26.53 9.24
C THR A 234 -0.13 27.92 8.74
N VAL A 235 -0.66 28.34 7.60
CA VAL A 235 -0.37 29.63 6.96
C VAL A 235 -1.49 30.62 7.11
N ALA A 236 -2.75 30.19 6.96
CA ALA A 236 -3.90 31.10 6.95
C ALA A 236 -4.80 30.99 8.20
N GLY A 237 -4.51 30.07 9.14
CA GLY A 237 -5.33 29.87 10.33
C GLY A 237 -6.74 29.31 10.04
N GLN A 238 -6.96 28.79 8.82
CA GLN A 238 -8.25 28.23 8.41
C GLN A 238 -8.35 26.75 8.77
N VAL A 239 -9.29 26.41 9.66
CA VAL A 239 -9.56 25.02 10.03
C VAL A 239 -10.38 24.35 8.95
N GLY A 240 -9.78 23.32 8.29
CA GLY A 240 -10.49 22.46 7.33
C GLY A 240 -11.61 21.66 8.03
N ARG A 241 -12.68 21.37 7.28
CA ARG A 241 -13.81 20.55 7.76
C ARG A 241 -14.36 19.69 6.65
N ALA A 242 -15.04 18.61 7.02
CA ALA A 242 -15.75 17.75 6.08
C ALA A 242 -16.82 18.53 5.32
N GLN A 243 -16.90 18.33 4.01
CA GLN A 243 -17.85 18.99 3.08
C GLN A 243 -18.51 17.99 2.12
N GLY A 244 -18.66 16.73 2.55
CA GLY A 244 -19.18 15.67 1.69
C GLY A 244 -18.25 15.42 0.50
N ASN A 245 -18.86 15.29 -0.66
CA ASN A 245 -18.15 14.94 -1.91
C ASN A 245 -17.77 16.16 -2.78
N HIS A 246 -17.80 17.37 -2.22
CA HIS A 246 -17.48 18.59 -2.96
C HIS A 246 -16.14 19.18 -2.57
N HIS A 247 -15.39 19.65 -3.57
CA HIS A 247 -14.09 20.27 -3.34
C HIS A 247 -14.24 21.58 -2.55
N PRO A 248 -13.43 21.84 -1.50
CA PRO A 248 -13.58 23.03 -0.66
C PRO A 248 -13.32 24.35 -1.38
N SER A 249 -12.45 24.40 -2.38
CA SER A 249 -11.95 25.62 -3.02
C SER A 249 -12.25 25.72 -4.52
N ILE A 250 -12.95 24.75 -5.10
CA ILE A 250 -13.26 24.70 -6.55
C ILE A 250 -14.74 24.33 -6.72
N VAL A 251 -15.46 25.08 -7.56
CA VAL A 251 -16.88 24.83 -7.86
C VAL A 251 -17.16 25.09 -9.34
N PRO A 252 -17.86 24.13 -10.03
CA PRO A 252 -18.28 22.83 -9.55
C PRO A 252 -17.14 21.79 -9.60
N TYR A 253 -16.99 21.05 -8.51
CA TYR A 253 -16.13 19.89 -8.42
C TYR A 253 -16.67 18.98 -7.31
N GLY A 254 -17.18 17.82 -7.68
CA GLY A 254 -17.78 16.89 -6.71
C GLY A 254 -18.65 15.82 -7.33
N LEU A 255 -19.53 15.27 -6.49
CA LEU A 255 -20.56 14.30 -6.86
C LEU A 255 -21.87 15.04 -7.05
N PHE A 256 -22.57 14.78 -8.16
CA PHE A 256 -23.82 15.40 -8.53
C PHE A 256 -24.88 14.34 -8.80
N HIS A 257 -26.09 14.55 -8.29
CA HIS A 257 -27.21 13.64 -8.51
C HIS A 257 -27.79 13.82 -9.92
N CYS A 258 -28.23 12.70 -10.49
CA CYS A 258 -28.92 12.64 -11.77
C CYS A 258 -29.98 11.54 -11.72
N ARG A 259 -30.72 11.29 -12.81
CA ARG A 259 -31.78 10.28 -12.82
C ARG A 259 -31.27 8.89 -12.45
N GLY A 260 -31.70 8.38 -11.31
CA GLY A 260 -31.36 7.05 -10.86
C GLY A 260 -29.91 6.80 -10.40
N GLY A 261 -29.11 7.90 -10.23
CA GLY A 261 -27.74 7.74 -9.80
C GLY A 261 -27.00 9.03 -9.54
N SER A 262 -25.68 8.98 -9.70
CA SER A 262 -24.80 10.14 -9.50
C SER A 262 -23.58 10.04 -10.41
N VAL A 263 -23.04 11.20 -10.79
CA VAL A 263 -21.76 11.32 -11.51
C VAL A 263 -20.82 12.26 -10.76
N GLN A 264 -19.54 12.00 -10.86
CA GLN A 264 -18.50 12.95 -10.44
C GLN A 264 -18.12 13.82 -11.63
N LEU A 265 -17.95 15.11 -11.43
CA LEU A 265 -17.37 16.01 -12.43
C LEU A 265 -16.44 17.04 -11.78
N SER A 266 -15.52 17.59 -12.60
CA SER A 266 -14.54 18.57 -12.15
C SER A 266 -14.38 19.69 -13.19
N CYS A 267 -14.72 20.92 -12.79
CA CYS A 267 -14.43 22.12 -13.55
C CYS A 267 -13.32 22.93 -12.85
N GLY A 268 -12.07 22.44 -12.95
CA GLY A 268 -10.91 23.03 -12.30
C GLY A 268 -10.39 24.32 -12.97
N SER A 269 -11.05 24.82 -14.03
CA SER A 269 -10.68 26.06 -14.72
C SER A 269 -11.91 26.78 -15.28
N GLU A 270 -11.77 28.10 -15.52
CA GLU A 270 -12.84 28.90 -16.14
C GLU A 270 -13.17 28.40 -17.56
N GLY A 271 -12.21 27.83 -18.28
CA GLY A 271 -12.48 27.23 -19.58
C GLY A 271 -13.38 26.00 -19.51
N LEU A 272 -13.22 25.17 -18.48
CA LEU A 272 -14.11 24.02 -18.21
C LEU A 272 -15.51 24.50 -17.79
N TRP A 273 -15.58 25.52 -16.95
CA TRP A 273 -16.85 26.14 -16.54
C TRP A 273 -17.65 26.65 -17.75
N ARG A 274 -17.03 27.42 -18.66
CA ARG A 274 -17.68 27.88 -19.88
C ARG A 274 -18.19 26.77 -20.77
N ARG A 275 -17.43 25.66 -20.90
CA ARG A 275 -17.87 24.49 -21.67
C ARG A 275 -19.07 23.79 -21.01
N LEU A 276 -19.05 23.65 -19.69
CA LEU A 276 -20.19 23.11 -18.93
C LEU A 276 -21.45 23.98 -19.13
N CYS A 277 -21.31 25.28 -19.02
CA CYS A 277 -22.40 26.23 -19.24
C CYS A 277 -22.96 26.13 -20.68
N ALA A 278 -22.08 26.08 -21.68
CA ALA A 278 -22.49 25.91 -23.09
C ALA A 278 -23.24 24.61 -23.33
N GLU A 279 -22.83 23.49 -22.72
CA GLU A 279 -23.47 22.19 -22.88
C GLU A 279 -24.89 22.15 -22.27
N PHE A 280 -25.10 22.84 -21.14
CA PHE A 280 -26.36 22.78 -20.40
C PHE A 280 -27.18 24.08 -20.50
N GLY A 281 -26.75 25.06 -21.33
CA GLY A 281 -27.51 26.27 -21.60
C GLY A 281 -27.47 27.33 -20.48
N PHE A 282 -26.42 27.34 -19.68
CA PHE A 282 -26.22 28.34 -18.63
C PHE A 282 -25.40 29.53 -19.12
N ASP A 283 -25.62 30.68 -18.50
CA ASP A 283 -24.79 31.87 -18.70
C ASP A 283 -23.54 31.78 -17.76
N PRO A 284 -22.32 31.64 -18.29
CA PRO A 284 -21.12 31.55 -17.48
C PRO A 284 -20.79 32.84 -16.71
N GLU A 285 -21.32 33.97 -17.18
CA GLU A 285 -21.09 35.30 -16.57
C GLU A 285 -22.29 35.75 -15.69
N ALA A 286 -23.24 34.86 -15.39
CA ALA A 286 -24.35 35.14 -14.52
C ALA A 286 -23.87 35.67 -13.16
N PRO A 287 -24.62 36.62 -12.52
CA PRO A 287 -24.23 37.21 -11.24
C PRO A 287 -23.92 36.11 -10.18
N GLY A 288 -22.74 36.19 -9.59
CA GLY A 288 -22.25 35.23 -8.58
C GLY A 288 -21.71 33.91 -9.12
N MET A 289 -21.48 33.79 -10.46
CA MET A 289 -20.98 32.58 -11.12
C MET A 289 -19.78 32.82 -12.04
N ALA A 290 -19.44 34.08 -12.35
CA ALA A 290 -18.42 34.42 -13.35
C ALA A 290 -17.02 33.94 -12.98
N THR A 291 -16.65 33.93 -11.71
CA THR A 291 -15.36 33.50 -11.21
C THR A 291 -15.48 32.30 -10.26
N ASN A 292 -14.42 31.50 -10.15
CA ASN A 292 -14.41 30.42 -9.16
C ASN A 292 -14.67 30.91 -7.74
N GLY A 293 -14.14 32.09 -7.36
CA GLY A 293 -14.37 32.65 -6.02
C GLY A 293 -15.85 32.96 -5.77
N GLU A 294 -16.56 33.49 -6.75
CA GLU A 294 -18.00 33.72 -6.67
C GLU A 294 -18.78 32.41 -6.56
N ARG A 295 -18.43 31.40 -7.39
CA ARG A 295 -19.07 30.09 -7.35
C ARG A 295 -18.82 29.37 -6.02
N VAL A 296 -17.62 29.50 -5.42
CA VAL A 296 -17.34 28.98 -4.07
C VAL A 296 -18.24 29.64 -3.03
N GLY A 297 -18.45 30.96 -3.12
CA GLY A 297 -19.39 31.70 -2.25
C GLY A 297 -20.86 31.29 -2.44
N ASN A 298 -21.24 30.92 -3.66
CA ASN A 298 -22.59 30.50 -4.05
C ASN A 298 -22.72 28.98 -4.30
N ARG A 299 -21.89 28.18 -3.65
CA ARG A 299 -21.77 26.73 -3.87
C ARG A 299 -23.10 26.00 -3.99
N GLN A 300 -23.97 26.17 -3.03
CA GLN A 300 -25.26 25.47 -2.98
C GLN A 300 -26.16 25.82 -4.17
N GLN A 301 -26.13 27.10 -4.60
CA GLN A 301 -26.86 27.52 -5.79
C GLN A 301 -26.34 26.88 -7.06
N VAL A 302 -25.00 26.81 -7.23
CA VAL A 302 -24.38 26.16 -8.39
C VAL A 302 -24.67 24.67 -8.41
N ILE A 303 -24.55 23.97 -7.26
CA ILE A 303 -24.88 22.56 -7.14
C ILE A 303 -26.35 22.32 -7.51
N GLY A 304 -27.28 23.03 -6.89
CA GLY A 304 -28.70 22.85 -7.16
C GLY A 304 -29.08 23.11 -8.62
N MET A 305 -28.51 24.13 -9.25
CA MET A 305 -28.71 24.42 -10.67
C MET A 305 -28.24 23.26 -11.57
N LEU A 306 -27.10 22.67 -11.26
CA LEU A 306 -26.56 21.55 -12.04
C LEU A 306 -27.38 20.29 -11.80
N GLU A 307 -27.74 19.97 -10.57
CA GLU A 307 -28.56 18.79 -10.26
C GLU A 307 -29.97 18.90 -10.86
N GLU A 308 -30.55 20.09 -10.92
CA GLU A 308 -31.81 20.31 -11.65
C GLU A 308 -31.65 20.01 -13.15
N ALA A 309 -30.56 20.47 -13.76
CA ALA A 309 -30.29 20.16 -15.18
C ALA A 309 -29.97 18.68 -15.44
N PHE A 310 -29.49 17.95 -14.45
CA PHE A 310 -29.14 16.53 -14.57
C PHE A 310 -30.30 15.61 -14.17
N ALA A 311 -31.35 16.11 -13.54
CA ALA A 311 -32.41 15.33 -12.90
C ALA A 311 -33.09 14.30 -13.82
N ASP A 312 -33.21 14.63 -15.11
CA ASP A 312 -33.87 13.78 -16.12
C ASP A 312 -32.88 13.00 -17.01
N ILE A 313 -31.58 13.02 -16.71
CA ILE A 313 -30.53 12.39 -17.51
C ILE A 313 -29.96 11.18 -16.77
N ASP A 314 -29.89 10.03 -17.41
CA ASP A 314 -29.25 8.83 -16.84
C ASP A 314 -27.73 9.01 -16.73
N PRO A 315 -27.05 8.37 -15.76
CA PRO A 315 -25.61 8.52 -15.54
C PRO A 315 -24.76 8.28 -16.80
N GLU A 316 -25.05 7.26 -17.59
CA GLU A 316 -24.34 6.94 -18.82
C GLU A 316 -24.47 8.05 -19.88
N ASP A 317 -25.67 8.54 -20.10
CA ASP A 317 -25.94 9.64 -21.04
C ASP A 317 -25.29 10.92 -20.57
N LEU A 318 -25.34 11.22 -19.28
CA LEU A 318 -24.70 12.40 -18.70
C LEU A 318 -23.18 12.33 -18.85
N LEU A 319 -22.56 11.17 -18.58
CA LEU A 319 -21.12 10.96 -18.77
C LEU A 319 -20.72 11.11 -20.23
N ALA A 320 -21.53 10.59 -21.17
CA ALA A 320 -21.29 10.74 -22.61
C ALA A 320 -21.31 12.23 -23.04
N ARG A 321 -22.28 13.02 -22.57
CA ARG A 321 -22.39 14.46 -22.83
C ARG A 321 -21.21 15.24 -22.25
N LEU A 322 -20.86 14.99 -20.98
CA LEU A 322 -19.73 15.63 -20.31
C LEU A 322 -18.41 15.31 -21.04
N SER A 323 -18.22 14.06 -21.45
CA SER A 323 -17.04 13.63 -22.22
C SER A 323 -16.96 14.33 -23.58
N ALA A 324 -18.08 14.42 -24.31
CA ALA A 324 -18.15 15.11 -25.60
C ALA A 324 -17.84 16.63 -25.46
N ALA A 325 -18.26 17.25 -24.36
CA ALA A 325 -17.91 18.62 -24.01
C ALA A 325 -16.48 18.78 -23.48
N GLY A 326 -15.71 17.69 -23.33
CA GLY A 326 -14.35 17.68 -22.80
C GLY A 326 -14.27 18.05 -21.33
N ILE A 327 -15.28 17.68 -20.54
CA ILE A 327 -15.36 17.92 -19.10
C ILE A 327 -14.96 16.64 -18.38
N PRO A 328 -13.93 16.65 -17.51
CA PRO A 328 -13.57 15.49 -16.70
C PRO A 328 -14.74 15.04 -15.84
N ALA A 329 -15.19 13.79 -16.06
CA ALA A 329 -16.30 13.19 -15.31
C ALA A 329 -16.09 11.68 -15.17
N GLY A 330 -16.77 11.07 -14.20
CA GLY A 330 -16.72 9.65 -13.95
C GLY A 330 -17.84 9.17 -13.02
N LYS A 331 -18.05 7.85 -12.96
CA LYS A 331 -18.98 7.25 -11.99
C LYS A 331 -18.25 6.76 -10.75
N VAL A 332 -18.97 6.59 -9.66
CA VAL A 332 -18.48 5.85 -8.50
C VAL A 332 -18.65 4.35 -8.78
N ARG A 333 -17.55 3.62 -8.84
CA ARG A 333 -17.55 2.16 -9.06
C ARG A 333 -17.50 1.41 -7.75
N THR A 334 -18.16 0.25 -7.71
CA THR A 334 -17.97 -0.76 -6.68
C THR A 334 -16.66 -1.54 -6.94
N LEU A 335 -16.16 -2.30 -5.95
CA LEU A 335 -14.88 -3.02 -6.12
C LEU A 335 -14.97 -4.09 -7.21
N ASP A 336 -16.07 -4.81 -7.34
CA ASP A 336 -16.30 -5.78 -8.42
C ASP A 336 -16.27 -5.11 -9.79
N GLU A 337 -16.88 -3.93 -9.94
CA GLU A 337 -16.79 -3.14 -11.17
C GLU A 337 -15.35 -2.67 -11.46
N VAL A 338 -14.57 -2.31 -10.43
CA VAL A 338 -13.16 -1.90 -10.61
C VAL A 338 -12.30 -3.08 -11.06
N TYR A 339 -12.42 -4.24 -10.42
CA TYR A 339 -11.63 -5.42 -10.77
C TYR A 339 -12.09 -6.11 -12.07
N GLY A 340 -13.33 -5.85 -12.54
CA GLY A 340 -13.80 -6.24 -13.86
C GLY A 340 -13.55 -5.22 -14.97
N TRP A 341 -12.99 -4.04 -14.67
CA TRP A 341 -12.81 -2.99 -15.67
C TRP A 341 -11.57 -3.21 -16.54
N ASP A 342 -11.74 -3.17 -17.87
CA ASP A 342 -10.65 -3.36 -18.83
C ASP A 342 -9.44 -2.46 -18.55
N GLN A 343 -9.68 -1.22 -18.11
CA GLN A 343 -8.59 -0.31 -17.74
C GLN A 343 -7.77 -0.86 -16.57
N THR A 344 -8.41 -1.41 -15.54
CA THR A 344 -7.73 -2.04 -14.40
C THR A 344 -6.91 -3.26 -14.86
N LEU A 345 -7.52 -4.11 -15.67
CA LEU A 345 -6.88 -5.32 -16.20
C LEU A 345 -5.70 -4.98 -17.12
N SER A 346 -5.86 -4.02 -18.02
CA SER A 346 -4.81 -3.59 -18.96
C SER A 346 -3.58 -2.97 -18.27
N GLN A 347 -3.75 -2.42 -17.08
CA GLN A 347 -2.64 -1.88 -16.28
C GLN A 347 -1.94 -2.94 -15.40
N GLY A 348 -2.41 -4.21 -15.41
CA GLY A 348 -1.86 -5.28 -14.58
C GLY A 348 -2.13 -5.11 -13.08
N LEU A 349 -3.23 -4.43 -12.72
CA LEU A 349 -3.61 -4.17 -11.33
C LEU A 349 -4.33 -5.35 -10.66
N LEU A 350 -4.41 -6.48 -11.35
CA LEU A 350 -4.86 -7.77 -10.86
C LEU A 350 -3.87 -8.83 -11.31
N VAL A 351 -3.38 -9.64 -10.38
CA VAL A 351 -2.38 -10.68 -10.64
C VAL A 351 -2.91 -12.05 -10.20
N ASP A 352 -2.63 -13.06 -11.01
CA ASP A 352 -2.90 -14.46 -10.68
C ASP A 352 -1.70 -15.04 -9.94
N VAL A 353 -1.94 -15.79 -8.87
CA VAL A 353 -0.92 -16.51 -8.12
C VAL A 353 -1.41 -17.90 -7.73
N GLU A 354 -0.50 -18.87 -7.62
CA GLU A 354 -0.80 -20.22 -7.16
C GLU A 354 -0.55 -20.33 -5.66
N HIS A 355 -1.63 -20.36 -4.88
CA HIS A 355 -1.54 -20.52 -3.43
C HIS A 355 -1.50 -21.99 -3.06
N ALA A 356 -0.67 -22.36 -2.09
CA ALA A 356 -0.39 -23.76 -1.75
C ALA A 356 -1.62 -24.57 -1.33
N THR A 357 -2.63 -23.93 -0.73
CA THR A 357 -3.85 -24.57 -0.24
C THR A 357 -5.11 -24.16 -1.02
N LEU A 358 -5.12 -22.96 -1.60
CA LEU A 358 -6.30 -22.42 -2.30
C LEU A 358 -6.24 -22.62 -3.83
N GLY A 359 -5.10 -23.10 -4.36
CA GLY A 359 -4.88 -23.13 -5.81
C GLY A 359 -4.76 -21.73 -6.40
N ARG A 360 -5.24 -21.54 -7.62
CA ARG A 360 -5.17 -20.25 -8.31
C ARG A 360 -6.09 -19.23 -7.65
N VAL A 361 -5.51 -18.12 -7.20
CA VAL A 361 -6.23 -16.97 -6.64
C VAL A 361 -5.78 -15.68 -7.31
N GLN A 362 -6.66 -14.68 -7.31
CA GLN A 362 -6.38 -13.35 -7.82
C GLN A 362 -6.16 -12.37 -6.68
N LEU A 363 -5.10 -11.58 -6.79
CA LEU A 363 -4.73 -10.56 -5.80
C LEU A 363 -4.56 -9.20 -6.47
N PRO A 364 -4.73 -8.08 -5.72
CA PRO A 364 -4.34 -6.76 -6.21
C PRO A 364 -2.87 -6.74 -6.65
N GLY A 365 -2.64 -6.28 -7.87
CA GLY A 365 -1.31 -6.14 -8.46
C GLY A 365 -0.58 -4.88 -7.97
N PRO A 366 0.75 -4.80 -8.18
CA PRO A 366 1.52 -3.60 -7.85
C PRO A 366 1.11 -2.42 -8.72
N PRO A 367 1.03 -1.20 -8.16
CA PRO A 367 0.59 -0.02 -8.90
C PRO A 367 1.69 0.65 -9.74
N LEU A 368 2.90 0.11 -9.73
CA LEU A 368 4.05 0.66 -10.47
C LEU A 368 4.36 -0.19 -11.70
N ARG A 369 4.67 0.49 -12.80
CA ARG A 369 5.16 -0.11 -14.04
C ARG A 369 6.50 0.50 -14.40
N PHE A 370 7.43 -0.33 -14.86
CA PHE A 370 8.79 0.07 -15.23
C PHE A 370 8.99 -0.15 -16.73
N PHE A 371 9.64 0.82 -17.37
CA PHE A 371 9.93 0.77 -18.81
C PHE A 371 11.38 1.16 -19.03
N THR A 372 12.05 0.46 -19.94
CA THR A 372 13.39 0.81 -20.40
C THR A 372 13.27 1.47 -21.78
N PRO A 373 13.71 2.74 -21.93
CA PRO A 373 13.76 3.38 -23.24
C PRO A 373 14.74 2.67 -24.20
N GLY A 374 14.34 2.53 -25.45
CA GLY A 374 15.16 1.94 -26.52
C GLY A 374 14.96 2.65 -27.85
N PRO A 375 15.73 2.32 -28.88
CA PRO A 375 15.66 2.97 -30.18
C PRO A 375 14.31 2.77 -30.89
N ASP A 376 13.61 1.68 -30.58
CA ASP A 376 12.30 1.34 -31.17
C ASP A 376 11.13 1.68 -30.23
N GLY A 377 11.36 2.47 -29.17
CA GLY A 377 10.38 2.84 -28.15
C GLY A 377 10.72 2.29 -26.77
N GLU A 378 9.70 2.22 -25.90
CA GLU A 378 9.84 1.74 -24.53
C GLU A 378 9.51 0.24 -24.44
N THR A 379 10.34 -0.52 -23.72
CA THR A 379 10.06 -1.93 -23.38
C THR A 379 9.69 -2.02 -21.93
N GLU A 380 8.55 -2.66 -21.62
CA GLU A 380 8.14 -2.88 -20.23
C GLU A 380 9.02 -3.93 -19.56
N THR A 381 9.58 -3.55 -18.41
CA THR A 381 10.44 -4.38 -17.55
C THR A 381 9.82 -4.64 -16.19
N THR A 382 8.52 -4.35 -16.04
CA THR A 382 7.76 -4.61 -14.81
C THR A 382 7.76 -6.10 -14.51
N ARG A 383 8.07 -6.45 -13.26
CA ARG A 383 7.92 -7.81 -12.79
C ARG A 383 6.46 -8.27 -12.89
N ARG A 384 6.24 -9.41 -13.52
CA ARG A 384 4.89 -9.99 -13.72
C ARG A 384 4.67 -11.28 -12.94
N ASP A 385 5.74 -11.97 -12.55
CA ASP A 385 5.65 -13.21 -11.77
C ASP A 385 5.63 -12.90 -10.28
N HIS A 386 4.53 -13.22 -9.64
CA HIS A 386 4.32 -13.00 -8.22
C HIS A 386 4.07 -14.33 -7.51
N ALA A 387 4.67 -14.50 -6.32
CA ALA A 387 4.39 -15.62 -5.45
C ALA A 387 3.16 -15.33 -4.58
N ALA A 388 2.36 -16.36 -4.34
CA ALA A 388 1.26 -16.28 -3.40
C ALA A 388 1.76 -15.99 -1.97
N PRO A 389 0.88 -15.45 -1.09
CA PRO A 389 1.17 -15.38 0.33
C PRO A 389 1.52 -16.74 0.91
N PRO A 390 2.50 -16.84 1.81
CA PRO A 390 2.97 -18.13 2.31
C PRO A 390 2.00 -18.73 3.34
N VAL A 391 1.92 -20.06 3.37
CA VAL A 391 1.36 -20.77 4.52
C VAL A 391 2.31 -20.62 5.71
N LEU A 392 1.78 -20.59 6.93
CA LEU A 392 2.54 -20.36 8.15
C LEU A 392 3.71 -21.34 8.28
N GLY A 393 4.94 -20.80 8.33
CA GLY A 393 6.17 -21.54 8.53
C GLY A 393 6.57 -22.48 7.39
N ALA A 394 5.90 -22.42 6.23
CA ALA A 394 6.10 -23.38 5.14
C ALA A 394 7.53 -23.42 4.60
N ASP A 395 8.28 -22.33 4.72
CA ASP A 395 9.63 -22.19 4.18
C ASP A 395 10.73 -22.40 5.25
N GLY A 396 10.32 -22.73 6.48
CA GLY A 396 11.23 -22.78 7.63
C GLY A 396 12.44 -23.69 7.44
N ASP A 397 12.24 -24.92 6.95
CA ASP A 397 13.32 -25.89 6.73
C ASP A 397 14.27 -25.43 5.61
N ALA A 398 13.73 -24.89 4.52
CA ALA A 398 14.52 -24.38 3.40
C ALA A 398 15.37 -23.17 3.82
N ILE A 399 14.80 -22.26 4.62
CA ILE A 399 15.52 -21.10 5.16
C ILE A 399 16.63 -21.54 6.12
N ARG A 400 16.37 -22.49 7.02
CA ARG A 400 17.39 -23.03 7.95
C ARG A 400 18.53 -23.74 7.20
N ALA A 401 18.21 -24.55 6.19
CA ALA A 401 19.21 -25.19 5.33
C ALA A 401 20.06 -24.17 4.56
N TRP A 402 19.43 -23.12 4.02
CA TRP A 402 20.16 -22.04 3.36
C TRP A 402 21.09 -21.28 4.34
N LEU A 403 20.69 -21.09 5.59
CA LEU A 403 21.51 -20.44 6.61
C LEU A 403 22.71 -21.29 7.02
N SER A 404 22.57 -22.64 7.11
CA SER A 404 23.65 -23.55 7.45
C SER A 404 24.67 -23.79 6.32
N GLY A 405 24.37 -23.29 5.11
CA GLY A 405 25.23 -23.53 3.94
C GLY A 405 25.03 -24.88 3.28
N ASP A 406 24.07 -25.64 3.75
CA ASP A 406 23.66 -26.89 3.09
C ASP A 406 22.93 -26.52 1.79
N SER A 407 23.58 -26.75 0.65
CA SER A 407 22.99 -26.51 -0.66
C SER A 407 21.77 -27.40 -0.84
N VAL A 408 20.56 -26.83 -0.79
CA VAL A 408 19.40 -27.51 -1.37
C VAL A 408 19.67 -27.60 -2.88
N PRO A 409 19.68 -28.81 -3.49
CA PRO A 409 19.92 -28.95 -4.92
C PRO A 409 18.92 -28.10 -5.70
N ARG A 410 19.40 -27.20 -6.57
CA ARG A 410 18.53 -26.50 -7.52
C ARG A 410 17.91 -27.55 -8.44
N PRO A 411 16.59 -27.58 -8.61
CA PRO A 411 16.00 -28.27 -9.74
C PRO A 411 16.24 -27.36 -10.96
N ASP A 412 16.93 -27.87 -11.92
CA ASP A 412 17.29 -27.32 -13.21
C ASP A 412 18.74 -26.79 -13.28
N GLY A 413 19.55 -27.69 -13.91
CA GLY A 413 20.91 -27.39 -14.29
C GLY A 413 20.94 -26.36 -15.41
N ASP A 414 21.70 -25.30 -15.19
CA ASP A 414 22.46 -24.63 -16.23
C ASP A 414 23.88 -24.47 -15.72
N ASP A 415 24.69 -25.46 -16.07
CA ASP A 415 26.16 -25.36 -16.07
C ASP A 415 26.53 -24.28 -17.09
N LEU A 416 26.61 -23.03 -16.66
CA LEU A 416 27.41 -22.05 -17.39
C LEU A 416 28.86 -22.22 -16.93
N GLU A 417 29.60 -22.97 -17.72
CA GLU A 417 31.07 -23.06 -17.65
C GLU A 417 31.68 -21.66 -17.62
N ASP A 418 32.48 -21.43 -16.57
CA ASP A 418 33.40 -20.32 -16.48
C ASP A 418 34.41 -20.39 -17.66
N GLY A 419 34.13 -19.68 -18.73
CA GLY A 419 35.05 -19.46 -19.82
C GLY A 419 35.95 -18.26 -19.55
N HIS A 420 36.90 -18.38 -18.63
CA HIS A 420 38.09 -17.55 -18.69
C HIS A 420 39.12 -18.21 -19.57
N ALA A 421 39.36 -17.63 -20.74
CA ALA A 421 40.60 -17.88 -21.47
C ALA A 421 41.04 -16.60 -22.21
N THR A 422 42.20 -16.11 -21.75
CA THR A 422 43.22 -15.21 -22.37
C THR A 422 42.77 -13.90 -22.98
#